data_bd4e28db5687f1dd951a0dd9856a67a5
#
_entry.id   bd4e28db5687f1dd951a0dd9856a67a5
#
_cell.length_a   1.000
_cell.length_b   1.000
_cell.length_c   1.000
_cell.angle_alpha   90.00
_cell.angle_beta   90.00
_cell.angle_gamma   90.00
#
_symmetry.space_group_name_H-M   'P 1'
#
loop_
_entity.id
_entity.type
_entity.pdbx_description
1 polymer ?
#
loop_
_entity_poly.entity_id
_entity_poly.type
_entity_poly.pdbx_seq_one_letter_code
_entity_poly.pdbx_strand_id
1 'polypeptide(L)'
;GLQVDDMPSIVRKIVNEGHCVLSHGYSHRYDLYNDPPKFFEDIDKAMSSIMNATSKRPLPYVRLPGGANNQYPRKKPFDECKKGLINRGISYVEWNASMDDSTFKKHTRNYMIENVLLKAKAYNFIIVLMHDSAGKGLTVSALPEAIKGLKNMGFVFRTFSDLSDAERK
;
A
#
# COMPACT_ATOMS: atom_id res chain seq x y z
N GLY A 1 -9.19 5.38 -3.30
CA GLY A 1 -9.90 6.11 -4.36
C GLY A 1 -10.71 7.26 -3.82
N LEU A 2 -11.61 7.02 -2.85
CA LEU A 2 -12.49 8.09 -2.31
C LEU A 2 -11.70 9.33 -1.88
N GLN A 3 -10.67 9.16 -1.05
CA GLN A 3 -9.83 10.29 -0.62
C GLN A 3 -9.02 10.94 -1.75
N VAL A 4 -8.77 10.23 -2.84
CA VAL A 4 -8.14 10.83 -4.04
C VAL A 4 -9.07 11.86 -4.67
N ASP A 5 -10.36 11.54 -4.74
CA ASP A 5 -11.38 12.45 -5.28
C ASP A 5 -11.59 13.66 -4.35
N ASP A 6 -11.53 13.46 -3.04
CA ASP A 6 -11.67 14.52 -2.03
C ASP A 6 -10.46 15.47 -1.99
N MET A 7 -9.25 14.95 -2.26
CA MET A 7 -7.99 15.69 -2.08
C MET A 7 -7.05 15.58 -3.29
N PRO A 8 -7.48 15.88 -4.52
CA PRO A 8 -6.67 15.67 -5.72
C PRO A 8 -5.39 16.53 -5.76
N SER A 9 -5.38 17.68 -5.10
CA SER A 9 -4.19 18.55 -4.99
C SER A 9 -3.08 17.91 -4.17
N ILE A 10 -3.43 17.20 -3.10
CA ILE A 10 -2.45 16.45 -2.26
C ILE A 10 -1.88 15.30 -3.07
N VAL A 11 -2.71 14.58 -3.82
CA VAL A 11 -2.26 13.46 -4.66
C VAL A 11 -1.27 13.94 -5.73
N ARG A 12 -1.55 15.09 -6.39
CA ARG A 12 -0.60 15.72 -7.33
C ARG A 12 0.72 16.10 -6.66
N LYS A 13 0.65 16.66 -5.46
CA LYS A 13 1.86 17.02 -4.69
C LYS A 13 2.71 15.78 -4.42
N ILE A 14 2.12 14.67 -3.94
CA ILE A 14 2.80 13.41 -3.69
C ILE A 14 3.55 12.93 -4.94
N VAL A 15 2.88 12.93 -6.10
CA VAL A 15 3.50 12.50 -7.37
C VAL A 15 4.61 13.46 -7.82
N ASN A 16 4.41 14.78 -7.64
CA ASN A 16 5.41 15.79 -8.03
C ASN A 16 6.66 15.75 -7.13
N GLU A 17 6.52 15.27 -5.89
CA GLU A 17 7.65 15.03 -4.98
C GLU A 17 8.36 13.69 -5.24
N GLY A 18 8.01 12.97 -6.30
CA GLY A 18 8.69 11.75 -6.74
C GLY A 18 8.15 10.47 -6.11
N HIS A 19 7.04 10.51 -5.41
CA HIS A 19 6.40 9.32 -4.85
C HIS A 19 5.47 8.65 -5.87
N CYS A 20 5.25 7.34 -5.71
CA CYS A 20 4.34 6.56 -6.53
C CYS A 20 2.98 6.42 -5.84
N VAL A 21 1.89 6.76 -6.53
CA VAL A 21 0.53 6.57 -6.05
C VAL A 21 -0.08 5.37 -6.76
N LEU A 22 -0.48 4.37 -5.99
CA LEU A 22 -1.04 3.10 -6.45
C LEU A 22 -2.43 2.86 -5.88
N SER A 23 -3.17 1.92 -6.47
CA SER A 23 -4.51 1.59 -6.01
C SER A 23 -4.50 0.83 -4.68
N HIS A 24 -5.46 1.17 -3.80
CA HIS A 24 -5.80 0.42 -2.58
C HIS A 24 -7.32 0.21 -2.48
N GLY A 25 -8.00 0.05 -3.65
CA GLY A 25 -9.43 0.10 -3.79
C GLY A 25 -9.97 1.53 -3.72
N TYR A 26 -11.22 1.70 -4.12
CA TYR A 26 -11.92 2.99 -4.05
C TYR A 26 -12.54 3.19 -2.66
N SER A 27 -13.32 2.21 -2.20
CA SER A 27 -14.15 2.28 -1.01
C SER A 27 -13.52 1.68 0.25
N HIS A 28 -12.44 0.90 0.13
CA HIS A 28 -11.80 0.13 1.20
C HIS A 28 -12.73 -0.88 1.88
N ARG A 29 -13.75 -1.39 1.19
CA ARG A 29 -14.75 -2.31 1.73
C ARG A 29 -14.32 -3.76 1.59
N TYR A 30 -14.32 -4.53 2.67
CA TYR A 30 -13.95 -5.96 2.69
C TYR A 30 -15.02 -6.87 2.14
N ASP A 31 -16.30 -6.48 2.23
CA ASP A 31 -17.42 -7.27 1.72
C ASP A 31 -17.40 -7.42 0.20
N LEU A 32 -16.76 -6.48 -0.53
CA LEU A 32 -16.58 -6.57 -1.98
C LEU A 32 -15.79 -7.79 -2.42
N TYR A 33 -14.93 -8.33 -1.57
CA TYR A 33 -14.22 -9.59 -1.87
C TYR A 33 -15.15 -10.80 -2.05
N ASN A 34 -16.39 -10.71 -1.59
CA ASN A 34 -17.40 -11.74 -1.77
C ASN A 34 -18.23 -11.58 -3.06
N ASP A 35 -17.98 -10.51 -3.83
CA ASP A 35 -18.64 -10.16 -5.09
C ASP A 35 -17.57 -9.70 -6.11
N PRO A 36 -16.87 -10.63 -6.79
CA PRO A 36 -15.79 -10.29 -7.70
C PRO A 36 -16.11 -9.21 -8.75
N PRO A 37 -17.28 -9.19 -9.40
CA PRO A 37 -17.65 -8.10 -10.30
C PRO A 37 -17.58 -6.72 -9.63
N LYS A 38 -18.20 -6.53 -8.47
CA LYS A 38 -18.17 -5.26 -7.73
C LYS A 38 -16.78 -4.93 -7.20
N PHE A 39 -15.99 -5.93 -6.83
CA PHE A 39 -14.58 -5.73 -6.47
C PHE A 39 -13.79 -5.10 -7.63
N PHE A 40 -13.97 -5.61 -8.86
CA PHE A 40 -13.28 -5.05 -10.02
C PHE A 40 -13.77 -3.65 -10.38
N GLU A 41 -15.06 -3.37 -10.27
CA GLU A 41 -15.61 -2.01 -10.44
C GLU A 41 -14.96 -1.03 -9.43
N ASP A 42 -14.77 -1.44 -8.18
CA ASP A 42 -14.14 -0.63 -7.13
C ASP A 42 -12.65 -0.37 -7.44
N ILE A 43 -11.92 -1.38 -7.93
CA ILE A 43 -10.52 -1.23 -8.38
C ILE A 43 -10.43 -0.30 -9.58
N ASP A 44 -11.25 -0.49 -10.60
CA ASP A 44 -11.25 0.32 -11.83
C ASP A 44 -11.60 1.79 -11.51
N LYS A 45 -12.53 2.01 -10.58
CA LYS A 45 -12.88 3.35 -10.09
C LYS A 45 -11.70 4.00 -9.36
N ALA A 46 -11.00 3.27 -8.50
CA ALA A 46 -9.82 3.78 -7.80
C ALA A 46 -8.70 4.19 -8.78
N MET A 47 -8.44 3.36 -9.79
CA MET A 47 -7.44 3.65 -10.81
C MET A 47 -7.83 4.87 -11.65
N SER A 48 -9.11 5.02 -11.97
CA SER A 48 -9.64 6.18 -12.68
C SER A 48 -9.50 7.46 -11.86
N SER A 49 -9.80 7.43 -10.56
CA SER A 49 -9.61 8.57 -9.65
C SER A 49 -8.14 9.03 -9.63
N ILE A 50 -7.19 8.08 -9.52
CA ILE A 50 -5.75 8.41 -9.54
C ILE A 50 -5.38 9.04 -10.90
N MET A 51 -5.83 8.48 -12.00
CA MET A 51 -5.56 9.01 -13.34
C MET A 51 -6.12 10.43 -13.52
N ASN A 52 -7.35 10.67 -13.07
CA ASN A 52 -7.97 11.99 -13.12
C ASN A 52 -7.24 13.03 -12.27
N ALA A 53 -6.79 12.64 -11.06
CA ALA A 53 -6.07 13.54 -10.18
C ALA A 53 -4.66 13.87 -10.69
N THR A 54 -3.97 12.93 -11.34
CA THR A 54 -2.54 13.04 -11.68
C THR A 54 -2.26 13.22 -13.16
N SER A 55 -3.28 13.04 -14.04
CA SER A 55 -3.14 12.97 -15.50
C SER A 55 -2.16 11.86 -15.96
N LYS A 56 -1.89 10.88 -15.10
CA LYS A 56 -1.02 9.75 -15.39
C LYS A 56 -1.74 8.44 -15.08
N ARG A 57 -1.60 7.46 -15.96
CA ARG A 57 -2.09 6.11 -15.69
C ARG A 57 -1.31 5.53 -14.52
N PRO A 58 -1.97 5.05 -13.44
CA PRO A 58 -1.28 4.39 -12.35
C PRO A 58 -0.64 3.09 -12.84
N LEU A 59 0.48 2.72 -12.23
CA LEU A 59 1.11 1.43 -12.50
C LEU A 59 0.14 0.30 -12.12
N PRO A 60 0.26 -0.88 -12.77
CA PRO A 60 -0.66 -2.00 -12.58
C PRO A 60 -0.39 -2.76 -11.28
N TYR A 61 -0.39 -2.04 -10.18
CA TYR A 61 -0.21 -2.61 -8.83
C TYR A 61 -1.35 -2.17 -7.93
N VAL A 62 -1.76 -3.08 -7.04
CA VAL A 62 -2.74 -2.82 -6.01
C VAL A 62 -2.27 -3.42 -4.68
N ARG A 63 -2.47 -2.71 -3.59
CA ARG A 63 -2.46 -3.33 -2.27
C ARG A 63 -3.91 -3.62 -1.88
N LEU A 64 -4.18 -4.88 -1.56
CA LEU A 64 -5.53 -5.29 -1.15
C LEU A 64 -5.84 -4.75 0.26
N PRO A 65 -7.01 -4.13 0.50
CA PRO A 65 -7.46 -3.83 1.85
C PRO A 65 -7.42 -5.07 2.76
N GLY A 66 -6.66 -4.97 3.87
CA GLY A 66 -6.42 -6.10 4.78
C GLY A 66 -5.40 -7.13 4.29
N GLY A 67 -4.77 -6.92 3.12
CA GLY A 67 -3.76 -7.82 2.53
C GLY A 67 -4.35 -9.05 1.84
N ALA A 68 -3.49 -9.78 1.11
CA ALA A 68 -3.87 -10.97 0.34
C ALA A 68 -4.13 -12.22 1.20
N ASN A 69 -3.75 -12.17 2.50
CA ASN A 69 -4.02 -13.21 3.49
C ASN A 69 -5.19 -12.85 4.43
N ASN A 70 -6.02 -11.88 4.03
CA ASN A 70 -7.19 -11.46 4.79
C ASN A 70 -8.14 -12.63 5.05
N GLN A 71 -8.55 -12.84 6.31
CA GLN A 71 -9.43 -13.93 6.73
C GLN A 71 -10.92 -13.52 6.74
N TYR A 72 -11.23 -12.25 6.50
CA TYR A 72 -12.60 -11.75 6.51
C TYR A 72 -13.44 -12.27 5.34
N PRO A 73 -12.97 -12.27 4.08
CA PRO A 73 -13.77 -12.71 2.94
C PRO A 73 -13.87 -14.24 2.87
N ARG A 74 -14.92 -14.72 2.20
CA ARG A 74 -15.03 -16.15 1.84
C ARG A 74 -13.88 -16.51 0.88
N LYS A 75 -13.24 -17.65 1.13
CA LYS A 75 -12.02 -18.07 0.42
C LYS A 75 -12.21 -18.10 -1.10
N LYS A 76 -13.25 -18.76 -1.62
CA LYS A 76 -13.45 -18.95 -3.06
C LYS A 76 -13.61 -17.63 -3.82
N PRO A 77 -14.54 -16.72 -3.48
CA PRO A 77 -14.64 -15.42 -4.16
C PRO A 77 -13.36 -14.58 -4.04
N PHE A 78 -12.68 -14.62 -2.89
CA PHE A 78 -11.44 -13.88 -2.70
C PHE A 78 -10.31 -14.41 -3.61
N ASP A 79 -10.22 -15.72 -3.78
CA ASP A 79 -9.28 -16.32 -4.74
C ASP A 79 -9.62 -15.94 -6.18
N GLU A 80 -10.92 -15.83 -6.53
CA GLU A 80 -11.37 -15.32 -7.82
C GLU A 80 -10.97 -13.85 -8.05
N CYS A 81 -11.09 -12.98 -7.02
CA CYS A 81 -10.60 -11.60 -7.07
C CYS A 81 -9.09 -11.54 -7.35
N LYS A 82 -8.29 -12.32 -6.61
CA LYS A 82 -6.82 -12.34 -6.79
C LYS A 82 -6.42 -12.84 -8.18
N LYS A 83 -7.00 -13.95 -8.65
CA LYS A 83 -6.77 -14.48 -10.00
C LYS A 83 -7.19 -13.50 -11.09
N GLY A 84 -8.33 -12.85 -10.92
CA GLY A 84 -8.85 -11.88 -11.85
C GLY A 84 -7.97 -10.62 -11.97
N LEU A 85 -7.32 -10.16 -10.90
CA LEU A 85 -6.31 -9.11 -10.96
C LEU A 85 -5.14 -9.55 -11.86
N ILE A 86 -4.57 -10.72 -11.60
CA ILE A 86 -3.44 -11.26 -12.39
C ILE A 86 -3.82 -11.39 -13.88
N ASN A 87 -5.01 -11.91 -14.17
CA ASN A 87 -5.52 -12.03 -15.54
C ASN A 87 -5.70 -10.67 -16.25
N ARG A 88 -5.88 -9.60 -15.49
CA ARG A 88 -5.93 -8.21 -15.98
C ARG A 88 -4.54 -7.55 -16.08
N GLY A 89 -3.46 -8.28 -15.77
CA GLY A 89 -2.11 -7.76 -15.70
C GLY A 89 -1.86 -6.85 -14.49
N ILE A 90 -2.67 -6.95 -13.44
CA ILE A 90 -2.53 -6.18 -12.20
C ILE A 90 -1.95 -7.09 -11.12
N SER A 91 -0.79 -6.75 -10.60
CA SER A 91 -0.17 -7.44 -9.47
C SER A 91 -0.66 -6.87 -8.15
N TYR A 92 -0.85 -7.70 -7.14
CA TYR A 92 -1.09 -7.22 -5.78
C TYR A 92 0.20 -7.28 -4.95
N VAL A 93 0.39 -6.26 -4.11
CA VAL A 93 1.61 -6.03 -3.36
C VAL A 93 1.35 -6.27 -1.88
N GLU A 94 2.20 -7.07 -1.27
CA GLU A 94 2.24 -7.32 0.16
C GLU A 94 3.43 -6.59 0.82
N TRP A 95 3.59 -6.75 2.12
CA TRP A 95 4.68 -6.19 2.91
C TRP A 95 5.39 -7.28 3.72
N ASN A 96 6.64 -7.05 4.05
CA ASN A 96 7.45 -7.93 4.90
C ASN A 96 8.00 -7.23 6.16
N ALA A 97 7.70 -5.94 6.33
CA ALA A 97 7.92 -5.19 7.55
C ALA A 97 6.71 -4.30 7.85
N SER A 98 6.49 -3.92 9.10
CA SER A 98 5.35 -3.10 9.53
C SER A 98 5.73 -2.22 10.70
N MET A 99 5.12 -1.05 10.80
CA MET A 99 5.11 -0.24 12.03
C MET A 99 4.10 -0.73 13.06
N ASP A 100 3.22 -1.66 12.71
CA ASP A 100 2.11 -2.17 13.52
C ASP A 100 1.16 -1.06 14.03
N ASP A 101 1.10 0.03 13.31
CA ASP A 101 0.37 1.25 13.65
C ASP A 101 -1.16 1.13 13.52
N SER A 102 -1.66 0.00 13.01
CA SER A 102 -3.10 -0.30 12.85
C SER A 102 -3.52 -1.61 13.49
N THR A 103 -2.75 -2.12 14.45
CA THR A 103 -3.13 -3.27 15.28
C THR A 103 -4.05 -2.84 16.45
N PHE A 104 -4.75 -3.79 17.07
CA PHE A 104 -5.56 -3.54 18.25
C PHE A 104 -4.74 -3.08 19.46
N LYS A 105 -3.47 -3.47 19.52
CA LYS A 105 -2.54 -3.07 20.59
C LYS A 105 -1.96 -1.70 20.26
N LYS A 106 -2.07 -0.76 21.21
CA LYS A 106 -1.39 0.52 21.09
C LYS A 106 0.12 0.34 21.29
N HIS A 107 0.88 0.82 20.34
CA HIS A 107 2.35 0.77 20.36
C HIS A 107 2.93 2.16 20.62
N THR A 108 4.13 2.18 21.22
CA THR A 108 4.90 3.42 21.38
C THR A 108 5.61 3.77 20.08
N ARG A 109 6.01 5.02 19.95
CA ARG A 109 6.85 5.50 18.83
C ARG A 109 8.13 4.64 18.69
N ASN A 110 8.82 4.38 19.79
CA ASN A 110 10.06 3.59 19.77
C ASN A 110 9.81 2.16 19.32
N TYR A 111 8.74 1.52 19.79
CA TYR A 111 8.35 0.19 19.32
C TYR A 111 8.18 0.14 17.80
N MET A 112 7.48 1.13 17.21
CA MET A 112 7.23 1.20 15.76
C MET A 112 8.55 1.25 14.97
N ILE A 113 9.51 2.08 15.44
CA ILE A 113 10.83 2.21 14.83
C ILE A 113 11.61 0.90 14.95
N GLU A 114 11.72 0.37 16.18
CA GLU A 114 12.47 -0.86 16.46
C GLU A 114 11.92 -2.07 15.70
N ASN A 115 10.59 -2.18 15.58
CA ASN A 115 9.95 -3.28 14.85
C ASN A 115 10.33 -3.27 13.36
N VAL A 116 10.33 -2.11 12.73
CA VAL A 116 10.76 -1.96 11.32
C VAL A 116 12.24 -2.33 11.18
N LEU A 117 13.11 -1.79 12.04
CA LEU A 117 14.55 -2.03 11.95
C LEU A 117 14.91 -3.49 12.26
N LEU A 118 14.20 -4.11 13.19
CA LEU A 118 14.39 -5.53 13.51
C LEU A 118 14.02 -6.41 12.31
N LYS A 119 12.87 -6.14 11.67
CA LYS A 119 12.44 -6.90 10.49
C LYS A 119 13.40 -6.68 9.31
N ALA A 120 13.91 -5.47 9.15
CA ALA A 120 14.87 -5.14 8.08
C ALA A 120 16.16 -5.99 8.14
N LYS A 121 16.59 -6.46 9.32
CA LYS A 121 17.77 -7.32 9.45
C LYS A 121 17.62 -8.67 8.72
N ALA A 122 16.41 -9.13 8.49
CA ALA A 122 16.15 -10.43 7.88
C ALA A 122 16.01 -10.39 6.36
N TYR A 123 16.04 -9.20 5.72
CA TYR A 123 15.73 -9.05 4.31
C TYR A 123 16.67 -8.04 3.63
N ASN A 124 17.01 -8.31 2.37
CA ASN A 124 17.73 -7.37 1.50
C ASN A 124 16.78 -6.41 0.76
N PHE A 125 15.49 -6.73 0.73
CA PHE A 125 14.43 -5.92 0.13
C PHE A 125 13.24 -5.89 1.09
N ILE A 126 12.76 -4.69 1.41
CA ILE A 126 11.62 -4.51 2.33
C ILE A 126 10.56 -3.58 1.75
N ILE A 127 9.32 -3.96 1.99
CA ILE A 127 8.15 -3.09 1.85
C ILE A 127 7.57 -2.91 3.26
N VAL A 128 7.60 -1.68 3.74
CA VAL A 128 7.13 -1.36 5.10
C VAL A 128 5.67 -0.91 5.05
N LEU A 129 4.80 -1.63 5.76
CA LEU A 129 3.41 -1.22 5.96
C LEU A 129 3.32 -0.17 7.06
N MET A 130 2.63 0.92 6.75
CA MET A 130 2.20 1.95 7.68
C MET A 130 0.94 2.65 7.15
N HIS A 131 0.29 3.46 7.97
CA HIS A 131 -0.94 4.15 7.62
C HIS A 131 -0.81 5.65 7.87
N ASP A 132 -1.54 6.45 7.07
CA ASP A 132 -1.55 7.91 7.09
C ASP A 132 -2.95 8.51 7.34
N SER A 133 -3.91 7.67 7.72
CA SER A 133 -5.27 8.11 8.04
C SER A 133 -5.32 8.99 9.29
N ALA A 134 -6.47 9.61 9.55
CA ALA A 134 -6.70 10.42 10.75
C ALA A 134 -6.29 9.67 12.03
N GLY A 135 -5.59 10.35 12.93
CA GLY A 135 -5.09 9.79 14.18
C GLY A 135 -3.73 9.09 14.09
N LYS A 136 -3.07 9.06 12.94
CA LYS A 136 -1.75 8.44 12.75
C LYS A 136 -0.55 9.39 12.98
N GLY A 137 -0.73 10.44 13.78
CA GLY A 137 0.35 11.38 14.11
C GLY A 137 1.58 10.72 14.74
N LEU A 138 1.39 9.63 15.48
CA LEU A 138 2.50 8.87 16.06
C LEU A 138 3.34 8.19 14.97
N THR A 139 2.71 7.59 13.96
CA THR A 139 3.36 7.02 12.77
C THR A 139 4.19 8.07 12.05
N VAL A 140 3.59 9.24 11.79
CA VAL A 140 4.29 10.37 11.16
C VAL A 140 5.51 10.79 11.97
N SER A 141 5.39 10.88 13.30
CA SER A 141 6.52 11.25 14.17
C SER A 141 7.65 10.22 14.21
N ALA A 142 7.34 8.94 13.99
CA ALA A 142 8.32 7.86 13.97
C ALA A 142 9.08 7.76 12.63
N LEU A 143 8.48 8.23 11.54
CA LEU A 143 8.97 8.04 10.18
C LEU A 143 10.39 8.58 9.92
N PRO A 144 10.78 9.79 10.36
CA PRO A 144 12.14 10.31 10.11
C PRO A 144 13.23 9.42 10.70
N GLU A 145 13.02 8.91 11.91
CA GLU A 145 14.01 8.07 12.59
C GLU A 145 14.05 6.64 12.01
N ALA A 146 12.91 6.07 11.64
CA ALA A 146 12.87 4.80 10.93
C ALA A 146 13.60 4.89 9.57
N ILE A 147 13.39 5.95 8.80
CA ILE A 147 14.10 6.21 7.55
C ILE A 147 15.61 6.33 7.79
N LYS A 148 16.02 7.12 8.80
CA LYS A 148 17.43 7.26 9.16
C LYS A 148 18.06 5.92 9.55
N GLY A 149 17.36 5.12 10.36
CA GLY A 149 17.82 3.80 10.77
C GLY A 149 18.01 2.85 9.57
N LEU A 150 17.05 2.79 8.66
CA LEU A 150 17.18 1.98 7.44
C LEU A 150 18.33 2.44 6.54
N LYS A 151 18.52 3.76 6.37
CA LYS A 151 19.67 4.29 5.62
C LYS A 151 21.00 3.90 6.25
N ASN A 152 21.10 3.95 7.59
CA ASN A 152 22.29 3.52 8.32
C ASN A 152 22.58 2.01 8.19
N MET A 153 21.55 1.21 7.90
CA MET A 153 21.68 -0.22 7.58
C MET A 153 22.04 -0.47 6.10
N GLY A 154 22.17 0.57 5.28
CA GLY A 154 22.54 0.47 3.88
C GLY A 154 21.36 0.38 2.90
N PHE A 155 20.10 0.50 3.36
CA PHE A 155 18.96 0.49 2.47
C PHE A 155 18.87 1.76 1.61
N VAL A 156 18.60 1.56 0.32
CA VAL A 156 18.28 2.62 -0.63
C VAL A 156 16.76 2.64 -0.83
N PHE A 157 16.18 3.83 -0.73
CA PHE A 157 14.74 4.01 -0.92
C PHE A 157 14.42 4.14 -2.40
N ARG A 158 13.43 3.39 -2.86
CA ARG A 158 12.94 3.37 -4.24
C ARG A 158 11.41 3.37 -4.26
N THR A 159 10.84 3.77 -5.37
CA THR A 159 9.41 3.65 -5.64
C THR A 159 9.13 2.48 -6.60
N PHE A 160 7.88 2.10 -6.76
CA PHE A 160 7.50 1.10 -7.76
C PHE A 160 7.80 1.53 -9.20
N SER A 161 7.93 2.84 -9.45
CA SER A 161 8.34 3.38 -10.75
C SER A 161 9.81 3.07 -11.07
N ASP A 162 10.64 2.92 -10.04
CA ASP A 162 12.09 2.74 -10.18
C ASP A 162 12.49 1.26 -10.34
N LEU A 163 11.52 0.34 -10.17
CA LEU A 163 11.78 -1.09 -10.31
C LEU A 163 11.94 -1.48 -11.78
N SER A 164 12.98 -2.26 -12.08
CA SER A 164 13.14 -2.91 -13.37
C SER A 164 12.07 -4.00 -13.59
N ASP A 165 11.88 -4.44 -14.83
CA ASP A 165 10.92 -5.50 -15.15
C ASP A 165 11.27 -6.85 -14.47
N ALA A 166 12.54 -7.10 -14.18
CA ALA A 166 12.97 -8.26 -13.43
C ALA A 166 12.60 -8.18 -11.93
N GLU A 167 12.64 -6.99 -11.34
CA GLU A 167 12.28 -6.75 -9.94
C GLU A 167 10.75 -6.68 -9.71
N ARG A 168 9.98 -6.54 -10.80
CA ARG A 168 8.51 -6.49 -10.76
C ARG A 168 7.85 -7.88 -10.81
N LYS A 169 8.61 -8.92 -11.12
CA LYS A 169 8.16 -10.32 -11.19
C LYS A 169 8.34 -11.03 -9.86
#